data_4d9eec0349f6ba12396a5f4b89f8f24c
#
_entry.id   4d9eec0349f6ba12396a5f4b89f8f24c
#
_cell.length_a   1.000
_cell.length_b   1.000
_cell.length_c   1.000
_cell.angle_alpha   90.00
_cell.angle_beta   90.00
_cell.angle_gamma   90.00
#
_symmetry.space_group_name_H-M   'P 1'
#
loop_
_entity.id
_entity.type
_entity.pdbx_description
1 polymer ?
#
loop_
_entity_poly.entity_id
_entity_poly.type
_entity_poly.pdbx_seq_one_letter_code
_entity_poly.pdbx_strand_id
1 'polypeptide(L)'
;MNVCITGANRGLGLALTRVFLEQGHQVFATYRQKSNALLDLEQQSNQLIPIPCDVTDEAQIHSLQQMLSNQAGALDILVHNAALLLERDSPDIEDLDFSVYLPTLHTNAVAPLMVTKHLLPLLRHGTGKTIIAISSEAGSIGSCWRDREYSYCMSKAALNMGMRILHNRLAPEGFRLRLIHPGWVKTDMGGSDAELTPMTAAQNVYERIMETCSAPSMSPEELYIDWEGKQLVW
;
A
#
# COMPACT_ATOMS: atom_id res chain seq x y z
N MET A 1 7.54 7.69 14.73
CA MET A 1 6.84 6.39 14.53
C MET A 1 7.68 5.51 13.63
N ASN A 2 7.54 4.19 13.76
CA ASN A 2 8.14 3.19 12.89
C ASN A 2 7.14 2.84 11.77
N VAL A 3 7.51 3.08 10.52
CA VAL A 3 6.63 2.92 9.36
C VAL A 3 7.24 1.92 8.39
N CYS A 4 6.48 0.91 7.97
CA CYS A 4 6.88 -0.01 6.90
C CYS A 4 6.08 0.30 5.63
N ILE A 5 6.76 0.54 4.51
CA ILE A 5 6.15 0.83 3.21
C ILE A 5 6.57 -0.24 2.22
N THR A 6 5.61 -0.97 1.65
CA THR A 6 5.91 -1.96 0.63
C THR A 6 5.99 -1.32 -0.77
N GLY A 7 6.95 -1.79 -1.59
CA GLY A 7 7.12 -1.24 -2.94
C GLY A 7 7.60 0.21 -2.97
N ALA A 8 8.51 0.57 -2.06
CA ALA A 8 9.00 1.93 -1.84
C ALA A 8 10.11 2.40 -2.81
N ASN A 9 10.37 1.62 -3.86
CA ASN A 9 11.51 1.80 -4.76
C ASN A 9 11.33 2.93 -5.79
N ARG A 10 10.10 3.26 -6.14
CA ARG A 10 9.73 4.23 -7.19
C ARG A 10 8.32 4.77 -6.99
N GLY A 11 7.94 5.72 -7.83
CA GLY A 11 6.57 6.24 -7.91
C GLY A 11 6.04 6.72 -6.57
N LEU A 12 4.79 6.38 -6.27
CA LEU A 12 4.11 6.80 -5.05
C LEU A 12 4.81 6.29 -3.78
N GLY A 13 5.28 5.02 -3.77
CA GLY A 13 5.94 4.44 -2.59
C GLY A 13 7.23 5.16 -2.21
N LEU A 14 8.05 5.56 -3.19
CA LEU A 14 9.25 6.35 -2.95
C LEU A 14 8.92 7.77 -2.47
N ALA A 15 7.90 8.39 -3.06
CA ALA A 15 7.45 9.72 -2.65
C ALA A 15 6.88 9.70 -1.22
N LEU A 16 6.07 8.69 -0.86
CA LEU A 16 5.60 8.48 0.51
C LEU A 16 6.77 8.29 1.49
N THR A 17 7.77 7.48 1.11
CA THR A 17 8.97 7.29 1.93
C THR A 17 9.63 8.64 2.22
N ARG A 18 9.80 9.49 1.21
CA ARG A 18 10.36 10.84 1.39
C ARG A 18 9.53 11.68 2.35
N VAL A 19 8.21 11.74 2.15
CA VAL A 19 7.30 12.53 3.02
C VAL A 19 7.41 12.06 4.48
N PHE A 20 7.38 10.75 4.74
CA PHE A 20 7.52 10.24 6.11
C PHE A 20 8.86 10.60 6.74
N LEU A 21 9.96 10.55 5.98
CA LEU A 21 11.29 10.95 6.47
C LEU A 21 11.36 12.45 6.79
N GLU A 22 10.81 13.30 5.94
CA GLU A 22 10.73 14.76 6.16
C GLU A 22 9.93 15.12 7.42
N GLN A 23 9.00 14.25 7.82
CA GLN A 23 8.21 14.39 9.05
C GLN A 23 8.87 13.71 10.28
N GLY A 24 10.12 13.24 10.14
CA GLY A 24 10.89 12.69 11.26
C GLY A 24 10.52 11.26 11.66
N HIS A 25 9.90 10.48 10.78
CA HIS A 25 9.58 9.08 11.03
C HIS A 25 10.74 8.16 10.63
N GLN A 26 10.88 7.01 11.30
CA GLN A 26 11.73 5.93 10.84
C GLN A 26 10.99 5.10 9.80
N VAL A 27 11.60 4.91 8.62
CA VAL A 27 10.95 4.24 7.49
C VAL A 27 11.70 2.98 7.09
N PHE A 28 11.01 1.85 7.13
CA PHE A 28 11.43 0.56 6.58
C PHE A 28 10.83 0.43 5.18
N ALA A 29 11.66 0.67 4.16
CA ALA A 29 11.24 0.75 2.77
C ALA A 29 11.54 -0.54 2.03
N THR A 30 10.51 -1.35 1.66
CA THR A 30 10.78 -2.59 0.95
C THR A 30 10.87 -2.38 -0.56
N TYR A 31 11.74 -3.17 -1.20
CA TYR A 31 11.95 -3.13 -2.65
C TYR A 31 12.36 -4.51 -3.19
N ARG A 32 12.08 -4.77 -4.48
CA ARG A 32 12.61 -5.96 -5.19
C ARG A 32 13.95 -5.68 -5.84
N GLN A 33 14.08 -4.53 -6.49
CA GLN A 33 15.31 -4.06 -7.12
C GLN A 33 15.54 -2.62 -6.66
N LYS A 34 16.69 -2.34 -6.04
CA LYS A 34 17.00 -1.02 -5.50
C LYS A 34 17.26 -0.02 -6.61
N SER A 35 16.51 1.08 -6.65
CA SER A 35 16.72 2.17 -7.60
C SER A 35 17.78 3.15 -7.10
N ASN A 36 18.38 3.91 -8.03
CA ASN A 36 19.29 4.98 -7.67
C ASN A 36 18.60 6.03 -6.78
N ALA A 37 17.34 6.35 -7.06
CA ALA A 37 16.57 7.31 -6.26
C ALA A 37 16.36 6.88 -4.80
N LEU A 38 16.18 5.57 -4.56
CA LEU A 38 16.11 5.03 -3.19
C LEU A 38 17.50 5.01 -2.52
N LEU A 39 18.55 4.74 -3.28
CA LEU A 39 19.95 4.84 -2.80
C LEU A 39 20.30 6.27 -2.40
N ASP A 40 19.96 7.26 -3.23
CA ASP A 40 20.22 8.66 -2.94
C ASP A 40 19.48 9.12 -1.68
N LEU A 41 18.23 8.66 -1.51
CA LEU A 41 17.43 8.97 -0.34
C LEU A 41 18.01 8.33 0.95
N GLU A 42 18.54 7.11 0.86
CA GLU A 42 19.22 6.42 1.96
C GLU A 42 20.47 7.19 2.42
N GLN A 43 21.24 7.75 1.49
CA GLN A 43 22.41 8.57 1.81
C GLN A 43 22.05 9.90 2.50
N GLN A 44 20.82 10.39 2.31
CA GLN A 44 20.33 11.63 2.87
C GLN A 44 19.70 11.50 4.26
N SER A 45 19.35 10.28 4.69
CA SER A 45 18.63 10.08 5.95
C SER A 45 19.00 8.78 6.66
N ASN A 46 19.49 8.91 7.88
CA ASN A 46 19.75 7.78 8.77
C ASN A 46 18.47 7.11 9.30
N GLN A 47 17.31 7.70 9.04
CA GLN A 47 16.01 7.15 9.43
C GLN A 47 15.40 6.25 8.34
N LEU A 48 16.03 6.13 7.17
CA LEU A 48 15.63 5.22 6.12
C LEU A 48 16.39 3.89 6.22
N ILE A 49 15.64 2.81 6.24
CA ILE A 49 16.16 1.44 6.24
C ILE A 49 15.56 0.72 5.03
N PRO A 50 16.28 0.68 3.90
CA PRO A 50 15.83 -0.07 2.73
C PRO A 50 16.01 -1.57 2.94
N ILE A 51 14.97 -2.37 2.65
CA ILE A 51 14.98 -3.83 2.86
C ILE A 51 14.58 -4.54 1.56
N PRO A 52 15.43 -5.43 1.03
CA PRO A 52 15.03 -6.25 -0.12
C PRO A 52 13.93 -7.22 0.31
N CYS A 53 12.79 -7.16 -0.38
CA CYS A 53 11.66 -8.06 -0.11
C CYS A 53 10.73 -8.09 -1.33
N ASP A 54 10.57 -9.26 -1.92
CA ASP A 54 9.43 -9.55 -2.77
C ASP A 54 8.25 -9.93 -1.86
N VAL A 55 7.20 -9.13 -1.89
CA VAL A 55 6.01 -9.32 -1.04
C VAL A 55 5.19 -10.57 -1.40
N THR A 56 5.54 -11.24 -2.51
CA THR A 56 4.93 -12.52 -2.92
C THR A 56 5.73 -13.73 -2.44
N ASP A 57 6.89 -13.53 -1.83
CA ASP A 57 7.76 -14.58 -1.30
C ASP A 57 7.67 -14.61 0.24
N GLU A 58 7.06 -15.65 0.78
CA GLU A 58 6.84 -15.79 2.23
C GLU A 58 8.15 -15.88 3.02
N ALA A 59 9.23 -16.45 2.45
CA ALA A 59 10.53 -16.51 3.11
C ALA A 59 11.16 -15.12 3.23
N GLN A 60 11.03 -14.28 2.19
CA GLN A 60 11.52 -12.90 2.24
C GLN A 60 10.67 -12.03 3.20
N ILE A 61 9.36 -12.26 3.27
CA ILE A 61 8.49 -11.58 4.27
C ILE A 61 8.90 -11.98 5.69
N HIS A 62 9.23 -13.25 5.92
CA HIS A 62 9.74 -13.69 7.22
C HIS A 62 11.06 -13.01 7.58
N SER A 63 11.99 -12.89 6.62
CA SER A 63 13.25 -12.16 6.79
C SER A 63 13.01 -10.67 7.08
N LEU A 64 12.06 -10.05 6.40
CA LEU A 64 11.61 -8.68 6.70
C LEU A 64 11.15 -8.54 8.15
N GLN A 65 10.30 -9.46 8.62
CA GLN A 65 9.81 -9.46 10.00
C GLN A 65 10.95 -9.57 11.02
N GLN A 66 11.94 -10.44 10.77
CA GLN A 66 13.12 -10.58 11.65
C GLN A 66 13.94 -9.29 11.69
N MET A 67 14.18 -8.65 10.52
CA MET A 67 14.93 -7.39 10.45
C MET A 67 14.22 -6.27 11.22
N LEU A 68 12.92 -6.10 11.04
CA LEU A 68 12.15 -5.11 11.79
C LEU A 68 12.14 -5.40 13.30
N SER A 69 12.03 -6.66 13.69
CA SER A 69 12.09 -7.06 15.10
C SER A 69 13.41 -6.68 15.75
N ASN A 70 14.52 -6.93 15.06
CA ASN A 70 15.87 -6.64 15.57
C ASN A 70 16.19 -5.15 15.63
N GLN A 71 15.65 -4.35 14.69
CA GLN A 71 15.99 -2.93 14.57
C GLN A 71 15.03 -2.00 15.32
N ALA A 72 13.76 -2.37 15.44
CA ALA A 72 12.73 -1.51 16.02
C ALA A 72 11.91 -2.19 17.13
N GLY A 73 11.75 -3.49 17.10
CA GLY A 73 10.94 -4.25 18.06
C GLY A 73 9.42 -3.98 17.98
N ALA A 74 9.00 -2.90 17.35
CA ALA A 74 7.61 -2.49 17.18
C ALA A 74 7.39 -1.77 15.84
N LEU A 75 6.18 -1.86 15.28
CA LEU A 75 5.77 -1.19 14.06
C LEU A 75 4.46 -0.41 14.34
N ASP A 76 4.44 0.88 14.00
CA ASP A 76 3.28 1.73 14.23
C ASP A 76 2.34 1.76 13.03
N ILE A 77 2.92 1.82 11.82
CA ILE A 77 2.16 1.94 10.55
C ILE A 77 2.70 0.96 9.53
N LEU A 78 1.80 0.21 8.92
CA LEU A 78 2.09 -0.63 7.75
C LEU A 78 1.34 -0.08 6.53
N VAL A 79 2.09 0.27 5.47
CA VAL A 79 1.52 0.76 4.20
C VAL A 79 1.74 -0.28 3.11
N HIS A 80 0.65 -0.92 2.69
CA HIS A 80 0.62 -1.78 1.51
C HIS A 80 0.50 -0.91 0.26
N ASN A 81 1.65 -0.62 -0.35
CA ASN A 81 1.72 0.17 -1.59
C ASN A 81 2.19 -0.67 -2.79
N ALA A 82 2.91 -1.77 -2.58
CA ALA A 82 3.34 -2.65 -3.68
C ALA A 82 2.15 -3.12 -4.51
N ALA A 83 2.20 -2.89 -5.83
CA ALA A 83 1.13 -3.30 -6.74
C ALA A 83 1.68 -3.54 -8.16
N LEU A 84 0.91 -4.31 -8.94
CA LEU A 84 1.12 -4.57 -10.37
C LEU A 84 -0.11 -4.13 -11.17
N LEU A 85 0.14 -3.58 -12.36
CA LEU A 85 -0.81 -3.42 -13.45
C LEU A 85 -0.11 -3.96 -14.71
N LEU A 86 -0.36 -5.21 -15.03
CA LEU A 86 0.28 -5.91 -16.15
C LEU A 86 -0.55 -5.84 -17.42
N GLU A 87 -1.87 -5.81 -17.29
CA GLU A 87 -2.82 -5.64 -18.38
C GLU A 87 -2.90 -4.16 -18.77
N ARG A 88 -2.11 -3.76 -19.79
CA ARG A 88 -2.02 -2.34 -20.20
C ARG A 88 -2.78 -2.00 -21.45
N ASP A 89 -2.88 -2.99 -22.35
CA ASP A 89 -3.66 -2.85 -23.56
C ASP A 89 -5.13 -3.04 -23.25
N SER A 90 -5.98 -2.59 -24.13
CA SER A 90 -7.44 -2.78 -24.02
C SER A 90 -7.85 -3.83 -25.05
N PRO A 91 -7.51 -5.11 -24.81
CA PRO A 91 -7.86 -6.16 -25.73
C PRO A 91 -9.37 -6.38 -25.71
N ASP A 92 -9.93 -6.85 -26.81
CA ASP A 92 -11.25 -7.45 -26.80
C ASP A 92 -11.25 -8.65 -25.85
N ILE A 93 -12.42 -9.01 -25.31
CA ILE A 93 -12.52 -10.06 -24.29
C ILE A 93 -11.96 -11.40 -24.78
N GLU A 94 -11.99 -11.64 -26.10
CA GLU A 94 -11.45 -12.81 -26.77
C GLU A 94 -9.93 -12.87 -26.75
N ASP A 95 -9.26 -11.72 -26.59
CA ASP A 95 -7.80 -11.59 -26.65
C ASP A 95 -7.15 -11.43 -25.26
N LEU A 96 -7.91 -11.63 -24.16
CA LEU A 96 -7.42 -11.50 -22.79
C LEU A 96 -6.28 -12.50 -22.51
N ASP A 97 -5.14 -11.98 -22.04
CA ASP A 97 -4.03 -12.83 -21.56
C ASP A 97 -4.22 -13.19 -20.08
N PHE A 98 -4.75 -14.37 -19.80
CA PHE A 98 -4.94 -14.87 -18.44
C PHE A 98 -3.64 -15.14 -17.66
N SER A 99 -2.47 -15.15 -18.31
CA SER A 99 -1.18 -15.36 -17.63
C SER A 99 -0.85 -14.24 -16.63
N VAL A 100 -1.38 -13.03 -16.83
CA VAL A 100 -1.15 -11.87 -15.96
C VAL A 100 -2.08 -11.82 -14.73
N TYR A 101 -3.15 -12.62 -14.70
CA TYR A 101 -4.18 -12.53 -13.64
C TYR A 101 -3.68 -13.02 -12.28
N LEU A 102 -3.11 -14.22 -12.23
CA LEU A 102 -2.61 -14.76 -10.96
C LEU A 102 -1.48 -13.91 -10.36
N PRO A 103 -0.46 -13.48 -11.11
CA PRO A 103 0.56 -12.55 -10.59
C PRO A 103 -0.03 -11.25 -10.07
N THR A 104 -1.01 -10.66 -10.78
CA THR A 104 -1.67 -9.41 -10.36
C THR A 104 -2.47 -9.60 -9.08
N LEU A 105 -3.31 -10.64 -9.00
CA LEU A 105 -4.09 -10.98 -7.80
C LEU A 105 -3.18 -11.31 -6.62
N HIS A 106 -2.12 -12.08 -6.84
CA HIS A 106 -1.19 -12.46 -5.78
C HIS A 106 -0.52 -11.23 -5.19
N THR A 107 0.04 -10.34 -6.03
CA THR A 107 0.73 -9.14 -5.56
C THR A 107 -0.23 -8.14 -4.91
N ASN A 108 -1.39 -7.87 -5.55
CA ASN A 108 -2.24 -6.76 -5.16
C ASN A 108 -3.21 -7.10 -4.02
N ALA A 109 -3.59 -8.36 -3.85
CA ALA A 109 -4.62 -8.77 -2.88
C ALA A 109 -4.12 -9.78 -1.84
N VAL A 110 -3.37 -10.81 -2.25
CA VAL A 110 -2.91 -11.87 -1.34
C VAL A 110 -1.70 -11.40 -0.53
N ALA A 111 -0.70 -10.80 -1.17
CA ALA A 111 0.52 -10.34 -0.53
C ALA A 111 0.28 -9.34 0.63
N PRO A 112 -0.65 -8.37 0.56
CA PRO A 112 -1.01 -7.54 1.70
C PRO A 112 -1.43 -8.32 2.94
N LEU A 113 -2.20 -9.40 2.77
CA LEU A 113 -2.60 -10.27 3.89
C LEU A 113 -1.42 -11.09 4.41
N MET A 114 -0.55 -11.60 3.51
CA MET A 114 0.67 -12.34 3.90
C MET A 114 1.61 -11.45 4.71
N VAL A 115 1.91 -10.25 4.22
CA VAL A 115 2.76 -9.27 4.93
C VAL A 115 2.13 -8.89 6.26
N THR A 116 0.82 -8.61 6.30
CA THR A 116 0.13 -8.30 7.56
C THR A 116 0.24 -9.45 8.55
N LYS A 117 -0.01 -10.70 8.13
CA LYS A 117 0.12 -11.90 8.97
C LYS A 117 1.48 -11.94 9.68
N HIS A 118 2.56 -11.74 8.95
CA HIS A 118 3.93 -11.82 9.49
C HIS A 118 4.29 -10.61 10.36
N LEU A 119 3.84 -9.41 10.01
CA LEU A 119 4.15 -8.19 10.76
C LEU A 119 3.18 -7.88 11.90
N LEU A 120 2.06 -8.62 12.01
CA LEU A 120 1.04 -8.39 13.04
C LEU A 120 1.58 -8.41 14.48
N PRO A 121 2.52 -9.30 14.87
CA PRO A 121 3.12 -9.22 16.21
C PRO A 121 3.80 -7.89 16.49
N LEU A 122 4.56 -7.35 15.52
CA LEU A 122 5.22 -6.04 15.66
C LEU A 122 4.23 -4.88 15.69
N LEU A 123 3.16 -4.96 14.89
CA LEU A 123 2.07 -3.97 14.90
C LEU A 123 1.31 -3.96 16.23
N ARG A 124 1.16 -5.12 16.89
CA ARG A 124 0.55 -5.22 18.23
C ARG A 124 1.42 -4.55 19.30
N HIS A 125 2.75 -4.58 19.15
CA HIS A 125 3.68 -3.90 20.05
C HIS A 125 3.76 -2.39 19.76
N GLY A 126 3.41 -1.96 18.55
CA GLY A 126 3.37 -0.55 18.17
C GLY A 126 2.22 0.21 18.82
N THR A 127 2.42 1.51 18.97
CA THR A 127 1.40 2.42 19.53
C THR A 127 0.42 2.91 18.47
N GLY A 128 0.85 2.94 17.19
CA GLY A 128 0.04 3.44 16.07
C GLY A 128 -1.04 2.47 15.62
N LYS A 129 -0.80 1.17 15.66
CA LYS A 129 -1.72 0.09 15.25
C LYS A 129 -2.49 0.40 13.96
N THR A 130 -1.80 0.94 12.96
CA THR A 130 -2.43 1.43 11.73
C THR A 130 -1.98 0.62 10.52
N ILE A 131 -2.95 0.17 9.72
CA ILE A 131 -2.72 -0.55 8.47
C ILE A 131 -3.40 0.20 7.33
N ILE A 132 -2.61 0.58 6.33
CA ILE A 132 -3.07 1.31 5.15
C ILE A 132 -2.87 0.42 3.93
N ALA A 133 -3.85 0.38 3.05
CA ALA A 133 -3.68 -0.21 1.72
C ALA A 133 -3.93 0.86 0.64
N ILE A 134 -2.96 1.02 -0.25
CA ILE A 134 -3.14 1.83 -1.45
C ILE A 134 -4.03 1.05 -2.41
N SER A 135 -5.29 1.45 -2.43
CA SER A 135 -6.31 0.87 -3.31
C SER A 135 -6.47 1.71 -4.59
N SER A 136 -7.60 1.65 -5.20
CA SER A 136 -7.96 2.40 -6.41
C SER A 136 -9.47 2.47 -6.51
N GLU A 137 -10.02 3.50 -7.13
CA GLU A 137 -11.44 3.53 -7.53
C GLU A 137 -11.81 2.32 -8.42
N ALA A 138 -10.82 1.75 -9.12
CA ALA A 138 -10.97 0.51 -9.90
C ALA A 138 -11.40 -0.71 -9.05
N GLY A 139 -11.25 -0.65 -7.72
CA GLY A 139 -11.74 -1.69 -6.81
C GLY A 139 -13.20 -1.54 -6.40
N SER A 140 -13.88 -0.48 -6.84
CA SER A 140 -15.30 -0.26 -6.59
C SER A 140 -16.17 -1.02 -7.59
N ILE A 141 -17.01 -1.94 -7.09
CA ILE A 141 -17.99 -2.64 -7.92
C ILE A 141 -19.19 -1.73 -8.19
N GLY A 142 -19.61 -0.99 -7.16
CA GLY A 142 -20.82 -0.18 -7.23
C GLY A 142 -20.71 1.09 -8.10
N SER A 143 -19.49 1.57 -8.37
CA SER A 143 -19.25 2.72 -9.26
C SER A 143 -18.38 2.36 -10.47
N CYS A 144 -18.25 1.09 -10.82
CA CYS A 144 -17.42 0.64 -11.94
C CYS A 144 -17.97 1.18 -13.28
N TRP A 145 -17.12 1.95 -13.97
CA TRP A 145 -17.38 2.45 -15.33
C TRP A 145 -16.42 1.87 -16.37
N ARG A 146 -15.42 1.06 -15.90
CA ARG A 146 -14.33 0.53 -16.72
C ARG A 146 -14.80 -0.63 -17.58
N ASP A 147 -14.30 -0.67 -18.81
CA ASP A 147 -14.49 -1.73 -19.80
C ASP A 147 -13.23 -2.54 -20.09
N ARG A 148 -12.18 -2.32 -19.29
CA ARG A 148 -10.83 -2.89 -19.44
C ARG A 148 -10.12 -3.07 -18.10
N GLU A 149 -8.87 -3.58 -18.11
CA GLU A 149 -8.03 -3.79 -16.93
C GLU A 149 -8.69 -4.77 -15.94
N TYR A 150 -9.28 -5.84 -16.44
CA TYR A 150 -10.00 -6.85 -15.65
C TYR A 150 -9.18 -7.37 -14.48
N SER A 151 -7.92 -7.81 -14.75
CA SER A 151 -7.05 -8.36 -13.72
C SER A 151 -6.76 -7.36 -12.60
N TYR A 152 -6.58 -6.08 -12.95
CA TYR A 152 -6.32 -5.03 -11.99
C TYR A 152 -7.57 -4.70 -11.16
N CYS A 153 -8.71 -4.46 -11.81
CA CYS A 153 -9.98 -4.17 -11.14
C CYS A 153 -10.37 -5.31 -10.18
N MET A 154 -10.31 -6.56 -10.65
CA MET A 154 -10.54 -7.75 -9.81
C MET A 154 -9.60 -7.79 -8.61
N SER A 155 -8.31 -7.48 -8.79
CA SER A 155 -7.34 -7.50 -7.70
C SER A 155 -7.59 -6.41 -6.66
N LYS A 156 -8.04 -5.22 -7.08
CA LYS A 156 -8.36 -4.12 -6.17
C LYS A 156 -9.68 -4.36 -5.42
N ALA A 157 -10.67 -4.96 -6.07
CA ALA A 157 -11.89 -5.41 -5.39
C ALA A 157 -11.59 -6.52 -4.36
N ALA A 158 -10.72 -7.48 -4.71
CA ALA A 158 -10.27 -8.53 -3.78
C ALA A 158 -9.46 -7.95 -2.60
N LEU A 159 -8.58 -6.97 -2.83
CA LEU A 159 -7.88 -6.23 -1.78
C LEU A 159 -8.89 -5.56 -0.84
N ASN A 160 -9.87 -4.85 -1.40
CA ASN A 160 -10.91 -4.15 -0.64
C ASN A 160 -11.66 -5.13 0.29
N MET A 161 -12.08 -6.27 -0.24
CA MET A 161 -12.74 -7.32 0.55
C MET A 161 -11.83 -7.87 1.65
N GLY A 162 -10.58 -8.21 1.31
CA GLY A 162 -9.61 -8.74 2.28
C GLY A 162 -9.35 -7.76 3.43
N MET A 163 -9.17 -6.48 3.12
CA MET A 163 -8.95 -5.42 4.13
C MET A 163 -10.20 -5.15 4.96
N ARG A 164 -11.40 -5.27 4.39
CA ARG A 164 -12.67 -5.17 5.12
C ARG A 164 -12.80 -6.29 6.16
N ILE A 165 -12.50 -7.52 5.78
CA ILE A 165 -12.53 -8.66 6.70
C ILE A 165 -11.46 -8.49 7.79
N LEU A 166 -10.26 -8.04 7.42
CA LEU A 166 -9.17 -7.77 8.35
C LEU A 166 -9.56 -6.69 9.37
N HIS A 167 -10.23 -5.62 8.93
CA HIS A 167 -10.78 -4.60 9.82
C HIS A 167 -11.74 -5.21 10.86
N ASN A 168 -12.73 -5.98 10.42
CA ASN A 168 -13.70 -6.62 11.32
C ASN A 168 -12.99 -7.49 12.39
N ARG A 169 -11.87 -8.10 12.02
CA ARG A 169 -11.08 -8.95 12.93
C ARG A 169 -10.22 -8.16 13.91
N LEU A 170 -9.61 -7.04 13.46
CA LEU A 170 -8.58 -6.32 14.22
C LEU A 170 -9.09 -5.06 14.92
N ALA A 171 -10.22 -4.47 14.51
CA ALA A 171 -10.79 -3.30 15.15
C ALA A 171 -11.03 -3.48 16.66
N PRO A 172 -11.51 -4.64 17.16
CA PRO A 172 -11.63 -4.88 18.60
C PRO A 172 -10.29 -4.85 19.37
N GLU A 173 -9.14 -5.03 18.67
CA GLU A 173 -7.80 -4.93 19.25
C GLU A 173 -7.25 -3.48 19.20
N GLY A 174 -8.06 -2.52 18.73
CA GLY A 174 -7.70 -1.10 18.61
C GLY A 174 -6.95 -0.76 17.32
N PHE A 175 -6.95 -1.65 16.32
CA PHE A 175 -6.37 -1.34 15.02
C PHE A 175 -7.26 -0.40 14.19
N ARG A 176 -6.59 0.46 13.43
CA ARG A 176 -7.21 1.34 12.44
C ARG A 176 -6.75 0.91 11.05
N LEU A 177 -7.71 0.71 10.16
CA LEU A 177 -7.43 0.32 8.78
C LEU A 177 -8.03 1.36 7.83
N ARG A 178 -7.34 1.62 6.71
CA ARG A 178 -7.85 2.49 5.65
C ARG A 178 -7.39 1.98 4.29
N LEU A 179 -8.31 2.07 3.33
CA LEU A 179 -8.09 1.86 1.91
C LEU A 179 -8.11 3.23 1.24
N ILE A 180 -7.02 3.62 0.59
CA ILE A 180 -6.88 4.95 0.02
C ILE A 180 -6.68 4.83 -1.49
N HIS A 181 -7.58 5.41 -2.28
CA HIS A 181 -7.33 5.71 -3.68
C HIS A 181 -6.45 6.97 -3.77
N PRO A 182 -5.22 6.89 -4.30
CA PRO A 182 -4.27 7.99 -4.26
C PRO A 182 -4.49 9.06 -5.34
N GLY A 183 -5.57 8.94 -6.14
CA GLY A 183 -5.77 9.69 -7.37
C GLY A 183 -5.04 9.05 -8.55
N TRP A 184 -5.09 9.70 -9.71
CA TRP A 184 -4.35 9.29 -10.90
C TRP A 184 -2.96 9.93 -10.89
N VAL A 185 -1.93 9.10 -10.63
CA VAL A 185 -0.58 9.56 -10.28
C VAL A 185 0.40 9.32 -11.44
N LYS A 186 1.20 10.33 -11.81
CA LYS A 186 2.27 10.27 -12.83
C LYS A 186 3.39 9.33 -12.40
N THR A 187 3.23 8.05 -12.73
CA THR A 187 4.19 6.97 -12.45
C THR A 187 4.26 6.06 -13.67
N ASP A 188 5.17 5.09 -13.66
CA ASP A 188 5.21 4.06 -14.70
C ASP A 188 3.87 3.29 -14.82
N MET A 189 3.10 3.25 -13.75
CA MET A 189 1.78 2.62 -13.73
C MET A 189 0.69 3.55 -14.27
N GLY A 190 0.67 4.81 -13.86
CA GLY A 190 -0.39 5.75 -14.21
C GLY A 190 -0.18 6.47 -15.55
N GLY A 191 1.05 6.43 -16.09
CA GLY A 191 1.39 7.13 -17.36
C GLY A 191 1.65 8.62 -17.18
N SER A 192 2.01 9.28 -18.30
CA SER A 192 2.35 10.71 -18.35
C SER A 192 1.14 11.63 -18.22
N ASP A 193 -0.03 11.15 -18.62
CA ASP A 193 -1.26 11.95 -18.70
C ASP A 193 -1.99 12.09 -17.35
N ALA A 194 -1.51 11.34 -16.33
CA ALA A 194 -2.05 11.43 -14.99
C ALA A 194 -1.97 12.86 -14.43
N GLU A 195 -2.90 13.20 -13.56
CA GLU A 195 -3.08 14.58 -13.06
C GLU A 195 -2.11 14.91 -11.92
N LEU A 196 -1.89 13.96 -11.01
CA LEU A 196 -1.12 14.22 -9.79
C LEU A 196 0.34 13.82 -9.95
N THR A 197 1.25 14.68 -9.46
CA THR A 197 2.65 14.27 -9.29
C THR A 197 2.77 13.23 -8.16
N PRO A 198 3.80 12.37 -8.17
CA PRO A 198 4.02 11.44 -7.06
C PRO A 198 4.13 12.12 -5.69
N MET A 199 4.76 13.31 -5.63
CA MET A 199 4.90 14.08 -4.39
C MET A 199 3.57 14.65 -3.91
N THR A 200 2.77 15.23 -4.79
CA THR A 200 1.44 15.74 -4.43
C THR A 200 0.55 14.62 -3.91
N ALA A 201 0.51 13.48 -4.62
CA ALA A 201 -0.26 12.32 -4.19
C ALA A 201 0.24 11.76 -2.84
N ALA A 202 1.57 11.73 -2.63
CA ALA A 202 2.17 11.26 -1.39
C ALA A 202 1.83 12.17 -0.20
N GLN A 203 1.83 13.47 -0.37
CA GLN A 203 1.42 14.43 0.67
C GLN A 203 -0.04 14.23 1.06
N ASN A 204 -0.95 14.14 0.09
CA ASN A 204 -2.36 13.91 0.33
C ASN A 204 -2.61 12.56 1.05
N VAL A 205 -1.96 11.50 0.57
CA VAL A 205 -2.05 10.17 1.19
C VAL A 205 -1.48 10.19 2.62
N TYR A 206 -0.36 10.88 2.84
CA TYR A 206 0.22 11.03 4.18
C TYR A 206 -0.77 11.69 5.15
N GLU A 207 -1.45 12.76 4.75
CA GLU A 207 -2.47 13.41 5.57
C GLU A 207 -3.61 12.44 5.95
N ARG A 208 -4.11 11.66 4.98
CA ARG A 208 -5.13 10.63 5.25
C ARG A 208 -4.64 9.53 6.18
N ILE A 209 -3.35 9.16 6.10
CA ILE A 209 -2.74 8.23 7.04
C ILE A 209 -2.71 8.82 8.45
N MET A 210 -2.28 10.08 8.61
CA MET A 210 -2.19 10.73 9.92
C MET A 210 -3.56 10.96 10.55
N GLU A 211 -4.57 11.29 9.76
CA GLU A 211 -5.96 11.32 10.22
C GLU A 211 -6.42 9.95 10.73
N THR A 212 -6.07 8.88 9.99
CA THR A 212 -6.39 7.52 10.40
C THR A 212 -5.70 7.15 11.71
N CYS A 213 -4.42 7.51 11.89
CA CYS A 213 -3.68 7.29 13.13
C CYS A 213 -4.30 8.00 14.33
N SER A 214 -4.94 9.14 14.10
CA SER A 214 -5.53 9.98 15.15
C SER A 214 -6.99 9.64 15.45
N ALA A 215 -7.64 8.84 14.61
CA ALA A 215 -9.04 8.48 14.79
C ALA A 215 -9.22 7.62 16.05
N PRO A 216 -10.22 7.87 16.89
CA PRO A 216 -10.48 7.07 18.09
C PRO A 216 -10.94 5.65 17.73
N SER A 217 -11.71 5.54 16.69
CA SER A 217 -12.19 4.30 16.07
C SER A 217 -12.55 4.58 14.62
N MET A 218 -12.79 3.52 13.85
CA MET A 218 -13.23 3.65 12.47
C MET A 218 -14.44 2.75 12.22
N SER A 219 -15.47 3.32 11.60
CA SER A 219 -16.59 2.54 11.11
C SER A 219 -16.23 1.85 9.78
N PRO A 220 -16.93 0.78 9.46
CA PRO A 220 -16.72 0.08 8.20
C PRO A 220 -16.96 0.94 6.94
N GLU A 221 -17.80 1.94 7.04
CA GLU A 221 -18.13 2.87 5.95
C GLU A 221 -16.98 3.84 5.66
N GLU A 222 -16.20 4.19 6.69
CA GLU A 222 -15.07 5.11 6.60
C GLU A 222 -13.79 4.49 6.03
N LEU A 223 -13.77 3.18 5.79
CA LEU A 223 -12.55 2.46 5.40
C LEU A 223 -12.05 2.82 4.01
N TYR A 224 -12.94 3.06 3.04
CA TYR A 224 -12.58 3.24 1.65
C TYR A 224 -12.80 4.68 1.20
N ILE A 225 -11.70 5.39 0.98
CA ILE A 225 -11.69 6.82 0.64
C ILE A 225 -10.76 7.11 -0.53
N ASP A 226 -10.93 8.29 -1.13
CA ASP A 226 -9.95 8.87 -2.03
C ASP A 226 -8.92 9.75 -1.28
N TRP A 227 -8.00 10.30 -2.04
CA TRP A 227 -6.93 11.17 -1.56
C TRP A 227 -7.42 12.49 -0.96
N GLU A 228 -8.64 12.95 -1.28
CA GLU A 228 -9.30 14.12 -0.69
C GLU A 228 -10.04 13.76 0.61
N GLY A 229 -10.16 12.48 0.95
CA GLY A 229 -10.91 11.99 2.12
C GLY A 229 -12.37 11.72 1.85
N LYS A 230 -12.81 11.78 0.60
CA LYS A 230 -14.18 11.45 0.21
C LYS A 230 -14.38 9.93 0.24
N GLN A 231 -15.48 9.50 0.84
CA GLN A 231 -15.86 8.08 0.83
C GLN A 231 -16.15 7.60 -0.59
N LEU A 232 -15.60 6.42 -0.90
CA LEU A 232 -15.87 5.72 -2.15
C LEU A 232 -16.91 4.62 -1.93
N VAL A 233 -17.67 4.36 -3.00
CA VAL A 233 -18.61 3.22 -3.03
C VAL A 233 -17.80 1.93 -3.15
N TRP A 234 -18.26 0.86 -2.47
CA TRP A 234 -17.62 -0.47 -2.51
C TRP A 234 -17.86 -1.20 -3.84
#